data_170511a5f87da32d275ca0f2f24a69fc
#
_entry.id   170511a5f87da32d275ca0f2f24a69fc
#
_cell.length_a   1.000
_cell.length_b   1.000
_cell.length_c   1.000
_cell.angle_alpha   90.00
_cell.angle_beta   90.00
_cell.angle_gamma   90.00
#
_symmetry.space_group_name_H-M   'P 1'
#
loop_
_entity.id
_entity.type
_entity.pdbx_description
1 polymer ?
#
loop_
_entity_poly.entity_id
_entity_poly.type
_entity_poly.pdbx_seq_one_letter_code
_entity_poly.pdbx_strand_id
1 'polypeptide(L)'
;MRNALLVRLIGLIALPLAACLAHAETPAAMPTGDELTRTIASLDSKVFDAYNHCDLKTFGEYFSEDVEFYHDKGGLMTSRDAVVDATRRNICHKVRRELVGKIEVYPIKDYGAIEIGTHKFCQLESGKCEGMGKFFHIWRYKNGQWQMTRVVSYDHRPIPPAN
;
A
#
# COMPACT_ATOMS: atom_id res chain seq x y z
N MET A 1 32.13 64.05 -53.74
CA MET A 1 32.19 62.64 -53.37
C MET A 1 31.81 62.57 -51.88
N ARG A 2 30.60 62.10 -51.58
CA ARG A 2 30.02 62.17 -50.23
C ARG A 2 29.92 60.74 -49.71
N ASN A 3 30.74 60.40 -48.73
CA ASN A 3 30.70 59.13 -48.00
C ASN A 3 29.58 59.13 -46.98
N ALA A 4 28.55 58.29 -47.18
CA ALA A 4 27.51 58.05 -46.20
C ALA A 4 27.93 56.94 -45.23
N LEU A 5 28.03 57.25 -43.96
CA LEU A 5 28.33 56.33 -42.87
C LEU A 5 27.04 55.65 -42.45
N LEU A 6 26.95 54.35 -42.64
CA LEU A 6 25.82 53.50 -42.19
C LEU A 6 26.02 53.10 -40.74
N VAL A 7 25.24 53.68 -39.80
CA VAL A 7 25.21 53.27 -38.40
C VAL A 7 24.25 52.08 -38.29
N ARG A 8 24.75 50.88 -37.96
CA ARG A 8 23.96 49.70 -37.61
C ARG A 8 23.60 49.78 -36.10
N LEU A 9 22.30 49.95 -35.83
CA LEU A 9 21.73 49.78 -34.50
C LEU A 9 21.61 48.26 -34.21
N ILE A 10 22.35 47.76 -33.25
CA ILE A 10 22.18 46.42 -32.72
C ILE A 10 21.17 46.50 -31.57
N GLY A 11 19.95 46.06 -31.83
CA GLY A 11 18.93 45.94 -30.80
C GLY A 11 19.19 44.73 -29.88
N LEU A 12 19.50 44.98 -28.62
CA LEU A 12 19.53 43.96 -27.59
C LEU A 12 18.08 43.51 -27.27
N ILE A 13 17.74 42.28 -27.64
CA ILE A 13 16.49 41.64 -27.20
C ILE A 13 16.77 41.01 -25.84
N ALA A 14 16.29 41.63 -24.77
CA ALA A 14 16.30 41.04 -23.42
C ALA A 14 15.13 40.01 -23.33
N LEU A 15 15.47 38.72 -23.30
CA LEU A 15 14.52 37.65 -22.96
C LEU A 15 14.21 37.68 -21.46
N PRO A 16 12.94 37.74 -21.04
CA PRO A 16 12.62 37.60 -19.64
C PRO A 16 12.82 36.16 -19.20
N LEU A 17 13.72 35.93 -18.25
CA LEU A 17 13.93 34.64 -17.57
C LEU A 17 12.75 34.41 -16.63
N ALA A 18 11.74 33.68 -17.08
CA ALA A 18 10.63 33.25 -16.22
C ALA A 18 11.18 32.20 -15.23
N ALA A 19 11.47 32.61 -14.00
CA ALA A 19 11.80 31.70 -12.92
C ALA A 19 10.55 30.88 -12.54
N CYS A 20 10.48 29.63 -12.97
CA CYS A 20 9.54 28.66 -12.44
C CYS A 20 9.85 28.40 -10.97
N LEU A 21 9.11 29.04 -10.06
CA LEU A 21 9.11 28.70 -8.64
C LEU A 21 8.48 27.32 -8.50
N ALA A 22 9.30 26.28 -8.42
CA ALA A 22 8.87 24.95 -8.02
C ALA A 22 8.37 25.06 -6.57
N HIS A 23 7.04 25.05 -6.38
CA HIS A 23 6.44 24.89 -5.07
C HIS A 23 6.75 23.47 -4.62
N ALA A 24 7.64 23.31 -3.65
CA ALA A 24 7.80 22.06 -2.93
C ALA A 24 6.50 21.83 -2.13
N GLU A 25 5.65 20.91 -2.58
CA GLU A 25 4.47 20.49 -1.82
C GLU A 25 4.96 19.91 -0.48
N THR A 26 4.51 20.51 0.62
CA THR A 26 4.73 19.95 1.95
C THR A 26 4.09 18.57 2.00
N PRO A 27 4.80 17.51 2.39
CA PRO A 27 4.20 16.18 2.50
C PRO A 27 2.93 16.25 3.36
N ALA A 28 1.84 15.66 2.89
CA ALA A 28 0.60 15.63 3.64
C ALA A 28 0.83 15.03 5.02
N ALA A 29 0.26 15.64 6.06
CA ALA A 29 0.34 15.12 7.42
C ALA A 29 -0.39 13.76 7.50
N MET A 30 0.09 12.89 8.38
CA MET A 30 -0.56 11.60 8.63
C MET A 30 -1.97 11.84 9.21
N PRO A 31 -3.02 11.19 8.68
CA PRO A 31 -4.37 11.31 9.23
C PRO A 31 -4.45 10.77 10.66
N THR A 32 -5.42 11.24 11.45
CA THR A 32 -5.62 10.85 12.85
C THR A 32 -7.09 10.49 13.13
N GLY A 33 -7.37 9.86 14.26
CA GLY A 33 -8.73 9.53 14.70
C GLY A 33 -9.53 8.74 13.68
N ASP A 34 -10.77 9.12 13.44
CA ASP A 34 -11.67 8.44 12.49
C ASP A 34 -11.17 8.48 11.05
N GLU A 35 -10.45 9.52 10.66
CA GLU A 35 -9.85 9.61 9.34
C GLU A 35 -8.76 8.56 9.14
N LEU A 36 -7.92 8.33 10.16
CA LEU A 36 -6.92 7.25 10.12
C LEU A 36 -7.61 5.89 9.97
N THR A 37 -8.66 5.65 10.74
CA THR A 37 -9.42 4.39 10.66
C THR A 37 -10.00 4.17 9.27
N ARG A 38 -10.63 5.19 8.67
CA ARG A 38 -11.14 5.10 7.31
C ARG A 38 -10.03 4.88 6.27
N THR A 39 -8.90 5.55 6.46
CA THR A 39 -7.74 5.40 5.56
C THR A 39 -7.22 3.97 5.57
N ILE A 40 -6.96 3.40 6.74
CA ILE A 40 -6.45 2.02 6.87
C ILE A 40 -7.48 1.01 6.36
N ALA A 41 -8.77 1.18 6.66
CA ALA A 41 -9.83 0.31 6.12
C ALA A 41 -9.89 0.35 4.58
N SER A 42 -9.70 1.52 3.98
CA SER A 42 -9.61 1.65 2.52
C SER A 42 -8.36 0.96 1.95
N LEU A 43 -7.24 1.01 2.66
CA LEU A 43 -6.00 0.33 2.27
C LEU A 43 -6.16 -1.20 2.38
N ASP A 44 -6.72 -1.72 3.47
CA ASP A 44 -7.05 -3.15 3.62
C ASP A 44 -7.93 -3.64 2.45
N SER A 45 -8.99 -2.90 2.14
CA SER A 45 -9.86 -3.24 1.02
C SER A 45 -9.11 -3.31 -0.30
N LYS A 46 -8.23 -2.35 -0.60
CA LYS A 46 -7.49 -2.28 -1.86
C LYS A 46 -6.42 -3.37 -1.98
N VAL A 47 -5.66 -3.61 -0.90
CA VAL A 47 -4.62 -4.64 -0.92
C VAL A 47 -5.23 -6.03 -1.08
N PHE A 48 -6.37 -6.29 -0.44
CA PHE A 48 -7.04 -7.59 -0.57
C PHE A 48 -7.92 -7.73 -1.81
N ASP A 49 -8.32 -6.61 -2.41
CA ASP A 49 -8.87 -6.65 -3.77
C ASP A 49 -7.80 -7.11 -4.77
N ALA A 50 -6.60 -6.52 -4.73
CA ALA A 50 -5.47 -6.93 -5.56
C ALA A 50 -5.07 -8.41 -5.30
N TYR A 51 -5.03 -8.83 -4.04
CA TYR A 51 -4.81 -10.22 -3.65
C TYR A 51 -5.85 -11.16 -4.26
N ASN A 52 -7.13 -10.85 -4.13
CA ASN A 52 -8.24 -11.68 -4.59
C ASN A 52 -8.31 -11.80 -6.13
N HIS A 53 -7.86 -10.77 -6.86
CA HIS A 53 -7.77 -10.76 -8.31
C HIS A 53 -6.42 -11.22 -8.85
N CYS A 54 -5.48 -11.59 -7.98
CA CYS A 54 -4.11 -11.96 -8.35
C CYS A 54 -3.36 -10.87 -9.11
N ASP A 55 -3.68 -9.59 -8.85
CA ASP A 55 -2.87 -8.45 -9.30
C ASP A 55 -1.66 -8.32 -8.39
N LEU A 56 -0.68 -9.17 -8.63
CA LEU A 56 0.52 -9.29 -7.81
C LEU A 56 1.40 -8.04 -7.83
N LYS A 57 1.31 -7.26 -8.91
CA LYS A 57 2.04 -5.98 -8.99
C LYS A 57 1.45 -4.99 -7.98
N THR A 58 0.18 -4.68 -8.10
CA THR A 58 -0.53 -3.79 -7.17
C THR A 58 -0.48 -4.29 -5.73
N PHE A 59 -0.66 -5.61 -5.52
CA PHE A 59 -0.52 -6.23 -4.20
C PHE A 59 0.87 -5.97 -3.59
N GLY A 60 1.95 -6.15 -4.36
CA GLY A 60 3.32 -5.92 -3.91
C GLY A 60 3.61 -4.48 -3.49
N GLU A 61 2.98 -3.48 -4.13
CA GLU A 61 3.19 -2.06 -3.83
C GLU A 61 2.78 -1.66 -2.40
N TYR A 62 1.89 -2.45 -1.76
CA TYR A 62 1.47 -2.22 -0.37
C TYR A 62 2.48 -2.71 0.68
N PHE A 63 3.53 -3.41 0.29
CA PHE A 63 4.56 -3.88 1.22
C PHE A 63 5.85 -3.06 1.05
N SER A 64 6.54 -2.79 2.16
CA SER A 64 7.92 -2.30 2.08
C SER A 64 8.84 -3.39 1.51
N GLU A 65 9.98 -3.01 0.95
CA GLU A 65 10.95 -3.98 0.39
C GLU A 65 11.46 -4.95 1.44
N ASP A 66 11.62 -4.43 2.68
CA ASP A 66 12.11 -5.11 3.87
C ASP A 66 10.98 -5.60 4.79
N VAL A 67 9.81 -5.86 4.24
CA VAL A 67 8.68 -6.39 5.03
C VAL A 67 9.05 -7.71 5.70
N GLU A 68 8.62 -7.87 6.95
CA GLU A 68 8.62 -9.16 7.62
C GLU A 68 7.19 -9.66 7.77
N PHE A 69 6.93 -10.83 7.20
CA PHE A 69 5.63 -11.50 7.30
C PHE A 69 5.77 -12.80 8.10
N TYR A 70 5.16 -12.82 9.25
CA TYR A 70 5.10 -13.95 10.17
C TYR A 70 3.78 -14.68 9.99
N HIS A 71 3.83 -15.92 9.51
CA HIS A 71 2.65 -16.74 9.28
C HIS A 71 2.74 -18.04 10.06
N ASP A 72 1.75 -18.34 10.89
CA ASP A 72 1.77 -19.52 11.80
C ASP A 72 1.85 -20.88 11.09
N LYS A 73 1.40 -20.96 9.84
CA LYS A 73 1.49 -22.17 8.98
C LYS A 73 2.60 -22.07 7.93
N GLY A 74 2.90 -20.85 7.45
CA GLY A 74 3.83 -20.62 6.34
C GLY A 74 5.24 -20.21 6.77
N GLY A 75 5.44 -19.87 8.04
CA GLY A 75 6.73 -19.40 8.56
C GLY A 75 7.00 -17.92 8.27
N LEU A 76 8.27 -17.54 8.33
CA LEU A 76 8.75 -16.17 8.16
C LEU A 76 9.15 -15.91 6.70
N MET A 77 8.68 -14.78 6.16
CA MET A 77 9.14 -14.19 4.90
C MET A 77 9.70 -12.79 5.19
N THR A 78 10.86 -12.45 4.64
CA THR A 78 11.61 -11.23 4.98
C THR A 78 11.79 -10.26 3.81
N SER A 79 11.00 -10.40 2.76
CA SER A 79 11.02 -9.47 1.62
C SER A 79 9.66 -9.42 0.92
N ARG A 80 9.40 -8.30 0.25
CA ARG A 80 8.25 -8.13 -0.63
C ARG A 80 8.14 -9.25 -1.65
N ASP A 81 9.24 -9.58 -2.32
CA ASP A 81 9.26 -10.60 -3.37
C ASP A 81 8.88 -11.98 -2.82
N ALA A 82 9.34 -12.33 -1.61
CA ALA A 82 8.97 -13.58 -0.97
C ALA A 82 7.46 -13.65 -0.66
N VAL A 83 6.86 -12.55 -0.20
CA VAL A 83 5.41 -12.46 0.06
C VAL A 83 4.62 -12.57 -1.24
N VAL A 84 5.01 -11.84 -2.27
CA VAL A 84 4.36 -11.88 -3.60
C VAL A 84 4.46 -13.28 -4.22
N ASP A 85 5.62 -13.91 -4.14
CA ASP A 85 5.82 -15.28 -4.67
C ASP A 85 5.02 -16.34 -3.90
N ALA A 86 4.94 -16.23 -2.59
CA ALA A 86 4.11 -17.12 -1.78
C ALA A 86 2.62 -16.97 -2.15
N THR A 87 2.16 -15.74 -2.35
CA THR A 87 0.79 -15.44 -2.80
C THR A 87 0.54 -16.03 -4.19
N ARG A 88 1.46 -15.86 -5.13
CA ARG A 88 1.36 -16.43 -6.48
C ARG A 88 1.19 -17.94 -6.43
N ARG A 89 2.01 -18.65 -5.67
CA ARG A 89 2.00 -20.11 -5.63
C ARG A 89 0.82 -20.71 -4.88
N ASN A 90 0.40 -20.08 -3.79
CA ASN A 90 -0.51 -20.71 -2.84
C ASN A 90 -1.95 -20.19 -2.93
N ILE A 91 -2.15 -18.97 -3.41
CA ILE A 91 -3.41 -18.24 -3.34
C ILE A 91 -4.03 -18.00 -4.71
N CYS A 92 -3.23 -17.48 -5.65
CA CYS A 92 -3.72 -17.08 -6.97
C CYS A 92 -4.57 -18.15 -7.63
N HIS A 93 -5.79 -17.76 -8.02
CA HIS A 93 -6.77 -18.62 -8.68
C HIS A 93 -7.27 -19.82 -7.86
N LYS A 94 -6.99 -19.83 -6.54
CA LYS A 94 -7.40 -20.93 -5.64
C LYS A 94 -8.26 -20.42 -4.50
N VAL A 95 -7.87 -19.31 -3.90
CA VAL A 95 -8.44 -18.82 -2.64
C VAL A 95 -8.70 -17.33 -2.73
N ARG A 96 -9.80 -16.87 -2.14
CA ARG A 96 -10.04 -15.45 -1.86
C ARG A 96 -10.10 -15.21 -0.36
N ARG A 97 -9.68 -14.02 0.06
CA ARG A 97 -9.78 -13.55 1.45
C ARG A 97 -11.01 -12.67 1.60
N GLU A 98 -11.73 -12.84 2.69
CA GLU A 98 -12.80 -11.95 3.12
C GLU A 98 -12.56 -11.47 4.55
N LEU A 99 -12.74 -10.17 4.81
CA LEU A 99 -12.71 -9.60 6.15
C LEU A 99 -13.91 -10.10 6.95
N VAL A 100 -13.72 -10.44 8.22
CA VAL A 100 -14.78 -10.82 9.16
C VAL A 100 -14.97 -9.70 10.17
N GLY A 101 -16.13 -9.06 10.14
CA GLY A 101 -16.43 -7.93 11.01
C GLY A 101 -15.74 -6.64 10.56
N LYS A 102 -15.19 -5.91 11.52
CA LYS A 102 -14.47 -4.63 11.32
C LYS A 102 -13.03 -4.77 11.79
N ILE A 103 -12.15 -3.98 11.22
CA ILE A 103 -10.78 -3.83 11.72
C ILE A 103 -10.75 -2.88 12.92
N GLU A 104 -9.75 -3.07 13.76
CA GLU A 104 -9.34 -2.12 14.79
C GLU A 104 -8.08 -1.40 14.30
N VAL A 105 -8.02 -0.08 14.51
CA VAL A 105 -6.88 0.75 14.07
C VAL A 105 -6.37 1.60 15.21
N TYR A 106 -5.07 1.56 15.44
CA TYR A 106 -4.38 2.32 16.47
C TYR A 106 -3.22 3.11 15.88
N PRO A 107 -3.09 4.42 16.18
CA PRO A 107 -1.98 5.21 15.68
C PRO A 107 -0.66 4.80 16.33
N ILE A 108 0.41 4.83 15.55
CA ILE A 108 1.80 4.80 16.04
C ILE A 108 2.38 6.19 15.80
N LYS A 109 2.74 6.89 16.90
CA LYS A 109 3.26 8.25 16.83
C LYS A 109 4.43 8.36 15.86
N ASP A 110 4.38 9.35 14.97
CA ASP A 110 5.42 9.68 14.01
C ASP A 110 5.86 8.52 13.08
N TYR A 111 5.00 7.48 12.98
CA TYR A 111 5.31 6.31 12.16
C TYR A 111 4.15 5.89 11.24
N GLY A 112 2.97 5.64 11.78
CA GLY A 112 1.84 5.12 11.01
C GLY A 112 0.73 4.54 11.89
N ALA A 113 0.34 3.29 11.63
CA ALA A 113 -0.76 2.65 12.33
C ALA A 113 -0.56 1.15 12.54
N ILE A 114 -1.20 0.64 13.58
CA ILE A 114 -1.50 -0.78 13.78
C ILE A 114 -2.89 -1.03 13.22
N GLU A 115 -3.04 -2.13 12.51
CA GLU A 115 -4.32 -2.68 12.07
C GLU A 115 -4.46 -4.09 12.64
N ILE A 116 -5.63 -4.40 13.21
CA ILE A 116 -5.95 -5.72 13.76
C ILE A 116 -7.30 -6.16 13.20
N GLY A 117 -7.40 -7.43 12.85
CA GLY A 117 -8.66 -7.97 12.37
C GLY A 117 -8.70 -9.49 12.28
N THR A 118 -9.83 -9.97 11.78
CA THR A 118 -10.07 -11.39 11.49
C THR A 118 -10.44 -11.51 10.02
N HIS A 119 -9.97 -12.56 9.39
CA HIS A 119 -10.31 -12.87 7.99
C HIS A 119 -10.67 -14.34 7.83
N LYS A 120 -11.39 -14.64 6.77
CA LYS A 120 -11.67 -16.01 6.35
C LYS A 120 -11.19 -16.21 4.92
N PHE A 121 -10.95 -17.46 4.59
CA PHE A 121 -10.45 -17.88 3.29
C PHE A 121 -11.44 -18.84 2.64
N CYS A 122 -11.82 -18.52 1.40
CA CYS A 122 -12.83 -19.24 0.66
C CYS A 122 -12.21 -19.81 -0.63
N GLN A 123 -12.44 -21.10 -0.87
CA GLN A 123 -11.99 -21.77 -2.09
C GLN A 123 -12.78 -21.25 -3.29
N LEU A 124 -12.09 -20.82 -4.36
CA LEU A 124 -12.75 -20.29 -5.55
C LEU A 124 -13.55 -21.36 -6.29
N GLU A 125 -13.07 -22.61 -6.33
CA GLU A 125 -13.72 -23.73 -7.00
C GLU A 125 -15.07 -24.09 -6.37
N SER A 126 -15.12 -24.23 -5.04
CA SER A 126 -16.32 -24.68 -4.32
C SER A 126 -17.17 -23.52 -3.76
N GLY A 127 -16.61 -22.30 -3.69
CA GLY A 127 -17.20 -21.16 -3.01
C GLY A 127 -17.24 -21.30 -1.47
N LYS A 128 -16.75 -22.42 -0.91
CA LYS A 128 -16.79 -22.68 0.52
C LYS A 128 -15.68 -21.94 1.26
N CYS A 129 -16.03 -21.32 2.38
CA CYS A 129 -15.07 -20.73 3.29
C CYS A 129 -14.73 -21.75 4.38
N GLU A 130 -13.50 -22.27 4.37
CA GLU A 130 -13.11 -23.41 5.21
C GLU A 130 -12.15 -23.03 6.34
N GLY A 131 -11.46 -21.89 6.20
CA GLY A 131 -10.48 -21.42 7.17
C GLY A 131 -10.70 -19.97 7.59
N MET A 132 -10.33 -19.68 8.82
CA MET A 132 -10.26 -18.32 9.36
C MET A 132 -8.97 -18.13 10.14
N GLY A 133 -8.53 -16.89 10.25
CA GLY A 133 -7.36 -16.49 11.01
C GLY A 133 -7.48 -15.07 11.51
N LYS A 134 -6.58 -14.70 12.39
CA LYS A 134 -6.38 -13.33 12.85
C LYS A 134 -5.20 -12.71 12.13
N PHE A 135 -5.22 -11.40 12.02
CA PHE A 135 -4.09 -10.68 11.47
C PHE A 135 -3.77 -9.43 12.27
N PHE A 136 -2.52 -9.02 12.15
CA PHE A 136 -1.95 -7.81 12.72
C PHE A 136 -0.99 -7.23 11.69
N HIS A 137 -1.22 -5.98 11.27
CA HIS A 137 -0.39 -5.28 10.32
C HIS A 137 0.19 -4.02 10.95
N ILE A 138 1.46 -3.71 10.65
CA ILE A 138 2.05 -2.41 10.94
C ILE A 138 2.22 -1.66 9.63
N TRP A 139 1.44 -0.62 9.48
CA TRP A 139 1.49 0.32 8.38
C TRP A 139 2.43 1.47 8.69
N ARG A 140 3.38 1.75 7.80
CA ARG A 140 4.24 2.94 7.85
C ARG A 140 3.72 3.98 6.88
N TYR A 141 3.57 5.23 7.36
CA TYR A 141 3.29 6.39 6.54
C TYR A 141 4.60 7.15 6.28
N LYS A 142 4.99 7.29 5.02
CA LYS A 142 6.20 8.02 4.64
C LYS A 142 5.99 8.70 3.29
N ASN A 143 6.25 10.02 3.20
CA ASN A 143 6.16 10.80 1.96
C ASN A 143 4.79 10.65 1.25
N GLY A 144 3.69 10.68 2.00
CA GLY A 144 2.34 10.52 1.46
C GLY A 144 1.94 9.07 1.13
N GLN A 145 2.80 8.09 1.36
CA GLN A 145 2.56 6.69 1.02
C GLN A 145 2.43 5.81 2.26
N TRP A 146 1.57 4.80 2.15
CA TRP A 146 1.35 3.77 3.15
C TRP A 146 1.89 2.43 2.68
N GLN A 147 2.71 1.78 3.52
CA GLN A 147 3.21 0.44 3.26
C GLN A 147 3.23 -0.39 4.53
N MET A 148 2.85 -1.65 4.44
CA MET A 148 3.03 -2.63 5.52
C MET A 148 4.51 -2.97 5.68
N THR A 149 5.03 -2.82 6.89
CA THR A 149 6.41 -3.18 7.25
C THR A 149 6.48 -4.45 8.06
N ARG A 150 5.41 -4.77 8.79
CA ARG A 150 5.25 -6.03 9.56
C ARG A 150 3.84 -6.55 9.34
N VAL A 151 3.77 -7.83 9.08
CA VAL A 151 2.52 -8.57 8.88
C VAL A 151 2.58 -9.83 9.75
N VAL A 152 1.56 -10.05 10.52
CA VAL A 152 1.40 -11.28 11.30
C VAL A 152 0.05 -11.89 10.95
N SER A 153 0.04 -13.15 10.51
CA SER A 153 -1.18 -13.90 10.22
C SER A 153 -1.14 -15.18 11.05
N TYR A 154 -2.10 -15.33 11.94
CA TYR A 154 -2.03 -16.32 13.01
C TYR A 154 -3.40 -16.84 13.44
N ASP A 155 -3.41 -17.85 14.32
CA ASP A 155 -4.64 -18.51 14.81
C ASP A 155 -5.48 -19.08 13.64
N HIS A 156 -4.79 -19.66 12.63
CA HIS A 156 -5.48 -20.28 11.50
C HIS A 156 -6.13 -21.58 11.95
N ARG A 157 -7.45 -21.62 11.82
CA ARG A 157 -8.31 -22.72 12.23
C ARG A 157 -9.48 -22.93 11.27
N PRO A 158 -10.11 -24.09 11.26
CA PRO A 158 -11.36 -24.29 10.54
C PRO A 158 -12.45 -23.31 11.02
N ILE A 159 -13.34 -22.94 10.12
CA ILE A 159 -14.54 -22.18 10.51
C ILE A 159 -15.46 -23.13 11.29
N PRO A 160 -15.94 -22.72 12.50
CA PRO A 160 -16.91 -23.51 13.24
C PRO A 160 -18.17 -23.78 12.40
N PRO A 161 -18.79 -24.96 12.51
CA PRO A 161 -20.07 -25.19 11.86
C PRO A 161 -21.11 -24.16 12.30
N ALA A 162 -21.97 -23.74 11.39
CA ALA A 162 -23.10 -22.88 11.75
C ALA A 162 -24.01 -23.65 12.70
N ASN A 163 -24.30 -23.04 13.86
CA ASN A 163 -25.26 -23.56 14.82
C ASN A 163 -26.68 -23.43 14.29
#